data_0ea9fed70673570fa82798b678cbca1e
#
_entry.id   0ea9fed70673570fa82798b678cbca1e
#
_cell.length_a   1.000
_cell.length_b   1.000
_cell.length_c   1.000
_cell.angle_alpha   90.00
_cell.angle_beta   90.00
_cell.angle_gamma   90.00
#
_symmetry.space_group_name_H-M   'P 1'
#
loop_
_entity.id
_entity.type
_entity.pdbx_description
1 polymer ?
#
loop_
_entity_poly.entity_id
_entity_poly.type
_entity_poly.pdbx_seq_one_letter_code
_entity_poly.pdbx_strand_id
1 'polypeptide(L)'
;MGVLTLLFVPVLVTAVTAMALRRRRRTRLRRAAAARPGASLERAIPIRSYADMDDHLAQRWCRHCGGYLERTGEGSRSANGRRYRVARLRCQECERIEEVFFDTTDVLH
;
A
#
# COMPACT_ATOMS: atom_id res chain seq x y z
N MET A 1 -28.68 -39.32 14.48
CA MET A 1 -27.92 -38.17 14.98
C MET A 1 -26.42 -38.22 14.62
N GLY A 2 -25.75 -39.33 14.54
CA GLY A 2 -24.33 -39.43 14.24
C GLY A 2 -23.92 -38.98 12.83
N VAL A 3 -24.77 -39.12 11.85
CA VAL A 3 -24.49 -38.75 10.44
C VAL A 3 -24.45 -37.23 10.24
N LEU A 4 -25.36 -36.52 10.89
CA LEU A 4 -25.38 -35.03 10.85
C LEU A 4 -24.16 -34.41 11.52
N THR A 5 -23.74 -34.98 12.64
CA THR A 5 -22.54 -34.57 13.36
C THR A 5 -21.27 -34.83 12.55
N LEU A 6 -21.19 -35.97 11.84
CA LEU A 6 -20.07 -36.36 11.00
C LEU A 6 -19.95 -35.43 9.75
N LEU A 7 -21.05 -34.93 9.22
CA LEU A 7 -21.06 -33.97 8.10
C LEU A 7 -20.77 -32.54 8.56
N PHE A 8 -21.20 -32.17 9.76
CA PHE A 8 -21.06 -30.82 10.30
C PHE A 8 -19.62 -30.49 10.70
N VAL A 9 -18.90 -31.44 11.30
CA VAL A 9 -17.51 -31.23 11.75
C VAL A 9 -16.56 -30.90 10.59
N PRO A 10 -16.51 -31.67 9.46
CA PRO A 10 -15.62 -31.35 8.36
C PRO A 10 -15.98 -30.01 7.67
N VAL A 11 -17.25 -29.65 7.58
CA VAL A 11 -17.69 -28.36 7.04
C VAL A 11 -17.20 -27.22 7.93
N LEU A 12 -17.33 -27.36 9.25
CA LEU A 12 -16.85 -26.37 10.22
C LEU A 12 -15.33 -26.19 10.14
N VAL A 13 -14.58 -27.28 10.11
CA VAL A 13 -13.11 -27.28 10.00
C VAL A 13 -12.67 -26.58 8.70
N THR A 14 -13.32 -26.89 7.58
CA THR A 14 -13.03 -26.26 6.28
C THR A 14 -13.29 -24.76 6.32
N ALA A 15 -14.41 -24.34 6.92
CA ALA A 15 -14.77 -22.93 7.05
C ALA A 15 -13.75 -22.16 7.91
N VAL A 16 -13.37 -22.71 9.06
CA VAL A 16 -12.37 -22.12 9.97
C VAL A 16 -11.01 -22.01 9.29
N THR A 17 -10.58 -23.06 8.58
CA THR A 17 -9.31 -23.06 7.85
C THR A 17 -9.32 -22.01 6.74
N ALA A 18 -10.39 -21.90 5.97
CA ALA A 18 -10.54 -20.88 4.92
C ALA A 18 -10.46 -19.45 5.48
N MET A 19 -11.14 -19.20 6.62
CA MET A 19 -11.08 -17.91 7.29
C MET A 19 -9.67 -17.58 7.81
N ALA A 20 -8.97 -18.55 8.38
CA ALA A 20 -7.61 -18.39 8.89
C ALA A 20 -6.64 -18.07 7.73
N LEU A 21 -6.76 -18.76 6.59
CA LEU A 21 -5.94 -18.52 5.39
C LEU A 21 -6.20 -17.11 4.82
N ARG A 22 -7.46 -16.69 4.73
CA ARG A 22 -7.82 -15.33 4.29
C ARG A 22 -7.24 -14.27 5.21
N ARG A 23 -7.29 -14.48 6.51
CA ARG A 23 -6.74 -13.57 7.52
C ARG A 23 -5.22 -13.45 7.39
N ARG A 24 -4.50 -14.57 7.21
CA ARG A 24 -3.06 -14.59 6.97
C ARG A 24 -2.68 -13.85 5.69
N ARG A 25 -3.43 -14.08 4.61
CA ARG A 25 -3.21 -13.40 3.32
C ARG A 25 -3.39 -11.89 3.46
N ARG A 26 -4.45 -11.44 4.12
CA ARG A 26 -4.69 -10.00 4.38
C ARG A 26 -3.55 -9.38 5.21
N THR A 27 -3.09 -10.08 6.24
CA THR A 27 -1.98 -9.61 7.07
C THR A 27 -0.68 -9.50 6.27
N ARG A 28 -0.38 -10.48 5.41
CA ARG A 28 0.79 -10.42 4.51
C ARG A 28 0.71 -9.25 3.55
N LEU A 29 -0.44 -9.03 2.94
CA LEU A 29 -0.65 -7.91 2.01
C LEU A 29 -0.49 -6.56 2.72
N ARG A 30 -1.01 -6.41 3.93
CA ARG A 30 -0.84 -5.20 4.73
C ARG A 30 0.62 -4.96 5.10
N ARG A 31 1.35 -6.00 5.51
CA ARG A 31 2.78 -5.91 5.83
C ARG A 31 3.61 -5.55 4.60
N ALA A 32 3.33 -6.19 3.47
CA ALA A 32 4.00 -5.89 2.21
C ALA A 32 3.71 -4.44 1.77
N ALA A 33 2.48 -3.96 1.94
CA ALA A 33 2.11 -2.58 1.63
C ALA A 33 2.84 -1.59 2.54
N ALA A 34 2.90 -1.85 3.86
CA ALA A 34 3.60 -1.01 4.82
C ALA A 34 5.12 -1.00 4.62
N ALA A 35 5.70 -2.09 4.10
CA ALA A 35 7.13 -2.23 3.82
C ALA A 35 7.55 -1.60 2.50
N ARG A 36 6.62 -1.17 1.66
CA ARG A 36 6.90 -0.60 0.33
C ARG A 36 7.64 0.74 0.44
N PRO A 37 8.64 1.01 -0.43
CA PRO A 37 9.27 2.33 -0.49
C PRO A 37 8.23 3.43 -0.70
N GLY A 38 8.30 4.49 0.10
CA GLY A 38 7.36 5.60 0.05
C GLY A 38 6.05 5.41 0.83
N ALA A 39 5.84 4.28 1.52
CA ALA A 39 4.62 4.02 2.27
C ALA A 39 4.48 4.86 3.55
N SER A 40 5.58 5.34 4.12
CA SER A 40 5.62 6.16 5.33
C SER A 40 6.80 7.12 5.30
N LEU A 41 6.87 8.03 6.28
CA LEU A 41 8.01 8.94 6.41
C LEU A 41 9.32 8.20 6.61
N GLU A 42 9.33 7.11 7.38
CA GLU A 42 10.53 6.30 7.62
C GLU A 42 11.00 5.58 6.35
N ARG A 43 10.10 5.35 5.42
CA ARG A 43 10.37 4.69 4.14
C ARG A 43 10.27 5.62 2.95
N ALA A 44 10.38 6.92 3.19
CA ALA A 44 10.35 7.93 2.13
C ALA A 44 11.43 7.66 1.09
N ILE A 45 11.08 7.82 -0.18
CA ILE A 45 11.99 7.61 -1.30
C ILE A 45 12.89 8.84 -1.43
N PRO A 46 14.22 8.73 -1.28
CA PRO A 46 15.09 9.87 -1.50
C PRO A 46 15.12 10.25 -2.98
N ILE A 47 14.95 11.52 -3.25
CA ILE A 47 15.01 12.08 -4.61
C ILE A 47 15.99 13.24 -4.65
N ARG A 48 16.59 13.48 -5.81
CA ARG A 48 17.50 14.59 -6.05
C ARG A 48 16.86 15.72 -6.84
N SER A 49 15.76 15.42 -7.54
CA SER A 49 15.01 16.38 -8.33
C SER A 49 13.53 16.00 -8.37
N TYR A 50 12.68 16.95 -8.72
CA TYR A 50 11.26 16.67 -8.91
C TYR A 50 10.99 15.77 -10.13
N ALA A 51 11.89 15.77 -11.12
CA ALA A 51 11.84 14.83 -12.24
C ALA A 51 11.97 13.38 -11.77
N ASP A 52 12.86 13.10 -10.79
CA ASP A 52 12.96 11.79 -10.16
C ASP A 52 11.63 11.37 -9.51
N MET A 53 10.96 12.29 -8.84
CA MET A 53 9.65 12.05 -8.23
C MET A 53 8.61 11.65 -9.29
N ASP A 54 8.57 12.38 -10.40
CA ASP A 54 7.66 12.09 -11.50
C ASP A 54 7.94 10.73 -12.14
N ASP A 55 9.20 10.34 -12.28
CA ASP A 55 9.60 9.03 -12.79
C ASP A 55 9.15 7.90 -11.86
N HIS A 56 9.32 8.06 -10.56
CA HIS A 56 8.85 7.09 -9.57
C HIS A 56 7.32 6.93 -9.61
N LEU A 57 6.59 8.03 -9.73
CA LEU A 57 5.13 8.00 -9.79
C LEU A 57 4.62 7.40 -11.10
N ALA A 58 5.30 7.63 -12.22
CA ALA A 58 4.95 7.08 -13.52
C ALA A 58 5.08 5.54 -13.57
N GLN A 59 5.96 4.97 -12.76
CA GLN A 59 6.17 3.52 -12.67
C GLN A 59 5.28 2.85 -11.63
N ARG A 60 4.39 3.58 -11.00
CA ARG A 60 3.58 3.07 -9.90
C ARG A 60 2.18 2.68 -10.36
N TRP A 61 1.76 1.49 -9.99
CA TRP A 61 0.46 0.92 -10.33
C TRP A 61 -0.34 0.62 -9.07
N CYS A 62 -1.65 0.59 -9.19
CA CYS A 62 -2.51 0.18 -8.08
C CYS A 62 -2.24 -1.27 -7.69
N ARG A 63 -2.00 -1.51 -6.42
CA ARG A 63 -1.70 -2.85 -5.89
C ARG A 63 -2.90 -3.78 -5.86
N HIS A 64 -4.09 -3.21 -5.79
CA HIS A 64 -5.31 -3.98 -5.68
C HIS A 64 -5.85 -4.47 -7.01
N CYS A 65 -5.80 -3.61 -8.03
CA CYS A 65 -6.39 -3.92 -9.34
C CYS A 65 -5.42 -3.78 -10.51
N GLY A 66 -4.20 -3.29 -10.28
CA GLY A 66 -3.23 -3.01 -11.34
C GLY A 66 -3.58 -1.81 -12.21
N GLY A 67 -4.58 -1.03 -11.83
CA GLY A 67 -5.04 0.13 -12.57
C GLY A 67 -4.09 1.32 -12.53
N TYR A 68 -4.37 2.29 -13.37
CA TYR A 68 -3.60 3.54 -13.45
C TYR A 68 -3.86 4.42 -12.23
N LEU A 69 -2.79 4.95 -11.63
CA LEU A 69 -2.86 5.87 -10.51
C LEU A 69 -2.77 7.32 -11.02
N GLU A 70 -3.77 8.12 -10.66
CA GLU A 70 -3.82 9.55 -10.96
C GLU A 70 -3.37 10.37 -9.75
N ARG A 71 -2.51 11.35 -10.00
CA ARG A 71 -2.08 12.29 -8.96
C ARG A 71 -3.23 13.27 -8.67
N THR A 72 -3.75 13.26 -7.45
CA THR A 72 -4.87 14.14 -7.05
C THR A 72 -4.44 15.29 -6.17
N GLY A 73 -3.27 15.26 -5.57
CA GLY A 73 -2.78 16.31 -4.72
C GLY A 73 -1.38 16.06 -4.21
N GLU A 74 -0.77 17.09 -3.67
CA GLU A 74 0.54 17.03 -3.05
C GLU A 74 0.55 17.85 -1.76
N GLY A 75 1.36 17.40 -0.80
CA GLY A 75 1.61 18.11 0.44
C GLY A 75 3.08 18.11 0.78
N SER A 76 3.46 18.97 1.71
CA SER A 76 4.82 19.05 2.24
C SER A 76 4.80 18.73 3.72
N ARG A 77 5.81 18.02 4.21
CA ARG A 77 5.99 17.73 5.62
C ARG A 77 7.46 17.93 6.01
N SER A 78 7.68 18.33 7.25
CA SER A 78 9.01 18.46 7.83
C SER A 78 9.04 17.66 9.13
N ALA A 79 10.07 16.85 9.30
CA ALA A 79 10.29 16.07 10.52
C ALA A 79 11.78 15.82 10.71
N ASN A 80 12.26 15.95 11.94
CA ASN A 80 13.67 15.66 12.33
C ASN A 80 14.70 16.36 11.44
N GLY A 81 14.46 17.63 11.05
CA GLY A 81 15.35 18.39 10.20
C GLY A 81 15.34 18.00 8.72
N ARG A 82 14.48 17.07 8.34
CA ARG A 82 14.31 16.62 6.95
C ARG A 82 13.03 17.17 6.35
N ARG A 83 13.06 17.39 5.04
CA ARG A 83 11.90 17.85 4.28
C ARG A 83 11.37 16.70 3.43
N TYR A 84 10.04 16.56 3.43
CA TYR A 84 9.34 15.51 2.70
C TYR A 84 8.24 16.09 1.83
N ARG A 85 8.00 15.44 0.72
CA ARG A 85 6.84 15.72 -0.12
C ARG A 85 5.96 14.49 -0.18
N VAL A 86 4.66 14.68 -0.05
CA VAL A 86 3.67 13.60 -0.05
C VAL A 86 2.82 13.75 -1.30
N ALA A 87 2.86 12.75 -2.18
CA ALA A 87 2.00 12.69 -3.35
C ALA A 87 0.78 11.83 -3.01
N ARG A 88 -0.41 12.35 -3.29
CA ARG A 88 -1.66 11.60 -3.14
C ARG A 88 -2.09 11.09 -4.50
N LEU A 89 -2.28 9.78 -4.60
CA LEU A 89 -2.66 9.08 -5.81
C LEU A 89 -4.02 8.42 -5.63
N ARG A 90 -4.82 8.46 -6.67
CA ARG A 90 -6.12 7.78 -6.72
C ARG A 90 -6.13 6.81 -7.89
N CYS A 91 -6.55 5.57 -7.65
CA CYS A 91 -6.75 4.60 -8.71
C CYS A 91 -8.00 4.96 -9.53
N GLN A 92 -7.87 5.02 -10.84
CA GLN A 92 -8.99 5.33 -11.73
C GLN A 92 -10.01 4.18 -11.83
N GLU A 93 -9.60 2.95 -11.54
CA GLU A 93 -10.47 1.77 -11.64
C GLU A 93 -11.15 1.41 -10.32
N CYS A 94 -10.38 1.28 -9.23
CA CYS A 94 -10.92 0.87 -7.92
C CYS A 94 -11.14 2.02 -6.94
N GLU A 95 -10.78 3.25 -7.31
CA GLU A 95 -10.95 4.48 -6.53
C GLU A 95 -10.18 4.53 -5.20
N ARG A 96 -9.27 3.62 -4.94
CA ARG A 96 -8.45 3.64 -3.73
C ARG A 96 -7.44 4.78 -3.75
N ILE A 97 -7.23 5.39 -2.60
CA ILE A 97 -6.27 6.48 -2.42
C ILE A 97 -5.02 5.91 -1.78
N GLU A 98 -3.86 6.28 -2.34
CA GLU A 98 -2.54 5.93 -1.84
C GLU A 98 -1.70 7.19 -1.66
N GLU A 99 -0.97 7.29 -0.55
CA GLU A 99 -0.01 8.36 -0.33
C GLU A 99 1.42 7.83 -0.51
N VAL A 100 2.24 8.57 -1.22
CA VAL A 100 3.65 8.24 -1.46
C VAL A 100 4.52 9.34 -0.89
N PHE A 101 5.43 8.97 0.00
CA PHE A 101 6.34 9.88 0.69
C PHE A 101 7.69 9.93 -0.03
N PHE A 102 8.16 11.13 -0.31
CA PHE A 102 9.45 11.40 -0.91
C PHE A 102 10.29 12.26 0.04
N ASP A 103 11.55 11.92 0.19
CA ASP A 103 12.52 12.74 0.93
C ASP A 103 13.13 13.76 -0.04
N THR A 104 12.81 15.02 0.16
CA THR A 104 13.25 16.14 -0.69
C THR A 104 14.40 16.94 -0.06
N THR A 105 15.01 16.43 0.99
CA THR A 105 16.08 17.14 1.72
C THR A 105 17.26 17.46 0.80
N ASP A 106 17.60 16.57 -0.13
CA ASP A 106 18.71 16.70 -1.06
C ASP A 106 18.33 17.34 -2.42
N VAL A 107 17.08 17.80 -2.55
CA VAL A 107 16.65 18.48 -3.76
C VAL A 107 17.27 19.86 -3.83
N LEU A 108 18.01 20.13 -4.90
CA LEU A 108 18.59 21.44 -5.20
C LEU A 108 17.51 22.38 -5.74
N HIS A 109 17.40 23.52 -5.11
CA HIS A 109 16.48 24.59 -5.51
C HIS A 109 17.18 25.64 -6.37
#